data_f25cacfd834322f1beeceddd43fac1bc
#
_entry.id   f25cacfd834322f1beeceddd43fac1bc
#
_cell.length_a   1.000
_cell.length_b   1.000
_cell.length_c   1.000
_cell.angle_alpha   90.00
_cell.angle_beta   90.00
_cell.angle_gamma   90.00
#
_symmetry.space_group_name_H-M   'P 1'
#
loop_
_entity.id
_entity.type
_entity.pdbx_description
1 polymer ?
#
loop_
_entity_poly.entity_id
_entity_poly.type
_entity_poly.pdbx_seq_one_letter_code
_entity_poly.pdbx_strand_id
1 'polypeptide(L)' 'MANNLYSVITWEEAVEQFNENILPQVQEEFEQDGIKDIPARSEAWNNWTDSLCKDKAISDWQYENWSHAPTCEGC' A
#
# COMPACT_ATOMS: atom_id res chain seq x y z
N MET A 1 -5.14 -14.30 23.23
CA MET A 1 -4.75 -13.42 23.35
C MET A 1 -5.39 -12.33 22.85
N ALA A 2 -5.74 -11.56 23.52
CA ALA A 2 -6.50 -10.47 23.09
C ALA A 2 -5.82 -9.61 22.12
N ASN A 3 -4.57 -9.79 22.05
CA ASN A 3 -3.90 -8.95 21.15
C ASN A 3 -4.24 -9.22 19.75
N ASN A 4 -4.96 -10.23 19.47
CA ASN A 4 -5.40 -10.44 18.10
C ASN A 4 -6.29 -9.33 17.62
N LEU A 5 -6.91 -8.60 18.53
CA LEU A 5 -7.71 -7.47 18.15
C LEU A 5 -6.87 -6.38 17.51
N TYR A 6 -5.59 -6.42 17.79
CA TYR A 6 -4.67 -5.40 17.32
C TYR A 6 -3.60 -5.99 16.43
N SER A 7 -3.89 -7.10 15.78
CA SER A 7 -2.94 -7.76 14.90
C SER A 7 -2.88 -7.02 13.60
N VAL A 8 -2.31 -5.86 13.63
CA VAL A 8 -2.16 -5.07 12.43
C VAL A 8 -0.81 -5.41 11.78
N ILE A 9 -0.74 -5.26 10.48
CA ILE A 9 0.51 -5.50 9.78
C ILE A 9 1.44 -4.31 9.96
N THR A 10 2.73 -4.55 9.84
CA THR A 10 3.72 -3.47 9.90
C THR A 10 3.80 -2.77 8.55
N TRP A 11 4.44 -1.60 8.54
CA TRP A 11 4.65 -0.87 7.30
C TRP A 11 5.47 -1.70 6.31
N GLU A 12 6.50 -2.40 6.79
CA GLU A 12 7.33 -3.23 5.94
C GLU A 12 6.53 -4.36 5.32
N GLU A 13 5.64 -4.97 6.09
CA GLU A 13 4.77 -6.01 5.57
C GLU A 13 3.81 -5.45 4.53
N ALA A 14 3.30 -4.26 4.78
CA ALA A 14 2.41 -3.61 3.84
C ALA A 14 3.12 -3.30 2.53
N VAL A 15 4.34 -2.80 2.61
CA VAL A 15 5.13 -2.52 1.41
C VAL A 15 5.34 -3.79 0.61
N GLU A 16 5.68 -4.88 1.28
CA GLU A 16 5.90 -6.15 0.61
C GLU A 16 4.65 -6.64 -0.09
N GLN A 17 3.52 -6.60 0.61
CA GLN A 17 2.25 -7.03 0.03
C GLN A 17 1.84 -6.15 -1.13
N PHE A 18 2.04 -4.86 -1.01
CA PHE A 18 1.72 -3.93 -2.08
C PHE A 18 2.56 -4.26 -3.32
N ASN A 19 3.86 -4.44 -3.15
CA ASN A 19 4.75 -4.73 -4.25
C ASN A 19 4.44 -6.06 -4.93
N GLU A 20 3.94 -7.03 -4.18
CA GLU A 20 3.65 -8.34 -4.73
C GLU A 20 2.27 -8.44 -5.38
N ASN A 21 1.28 -7.74 -4.80
CA ASN A 21 -0.11 -7.95 -5.18
C ASN A 21 -0.75 -6.76 -5.88
N ILE A 22 -0.35 -5.55 -5.57
CA ILE A 22 -0.98 -4.35 -6.09
C ILE A 22 -0.15 -3.73 -7.20
N LEU A 23 1.15 -3.61 -6.98
CA LEU A 23 2.03 -2.97 -7.95
C LEU A 23 1.97 -3.63 -9.33
N PRO A 24 1.97 -4.97 -9.45
CA PRO A 24 1.87 -5.58 -10.79
C PRO A 24 0.61 -5.15 -11.54
N GLN A 25 -0.50 -4.96 -10.84
CA GLN A 25 -1.73 -4.51 -11.46
C GLN A 25 -1.60 -3.08 -11.97
N VAL A 26 -0.96 -2.23 -11.19
CA VAL A 26 -0.72 -0.85 -11.59
C VAL A 26 0.18 -0.82 -12.82
N GLN A 27 1.22 -1.63 -12.83
CA GLN A 27 2.13 -1.70 -13.96
C GLN A 27 1.42 -2.18 -15.22
N GLU A 28 0.56 -3.17 -15.08
CA GLU A 28 -0.18 -3.70 -16.22
C GLU A 28 -1.15 -2.67 -16.78
N GLU A 29 -1.77 -1.89 -15.93
CA GLU A 29 -2.79 -0.92 -16.35
C GLU A 29 -2.22 0.41 -16.80
N PHE A 30 -1.20 0.90 -16.13
CA PHE A 30 -0.72 2.27 -16.32
C PHE A 30 0.72 2.37 -16.80
N GLU A 31 1.47 1.28 -16.82
CA GLU A 31 2.88 1.31 -17.18
C GLU A 31 3.21 0.37 -18.32
N GLN A 32 2.28 0.20 -19.23
CA GLN A 32 2.48 -0.72 -20.37
C GLN A 32 3.62 -0.28 -21.27
N ASP A 33 3.93 1.02 -21.28
CA ASP A 33 5.02 1.56 -22.06
C ASP A 33 6.37 1.46 -21.36
N GLY A 34 6.40 0.88 -20.17
CA GLY A 34 7.64 0.72 -19.42
C GLY A 34 8.04 1.95 -18.62
N ILE A 35 7.18 2.97 -18.58
CA ILE A 35 7.47 4.19 -17.84
C ILE A 35 6.69 4.16 -16.53
N LYS A 36 7.39 4.44 -15.42
CA LYS A 36 6.77 4.46 -14.11
C LYS A 36 5.70 5.54 -14.04
N ASP A 37 4.52 5.17 -13.56
CA ASP A 37 3.44 6.14 -13.34
C ASP A 37 3.33 6.36 -11.83
N ILE A 38 4.11 7.28 -11.31
CA ILE A 38 4.18 7.52 -9.87
C ILE A 38 2.84 7.97 -9.30
N PRO A 39 2.10 8.89 -9.93
CA PRO A 39 0.77 9.24 -9.42
C PRO A 39 -0.17 8.05 -9.32
N ALA A 40 -0.15 7.15 -10.31
CA ALA A 40 -0.99 5.96 -10.27
C ALA A 40 -0.57 5.03 -9.13
N ARG A 41 0.73 4.88 -8.93
CA ARG A 41 1.23 4.06 -7.82
C ARG A 41 0.83 4.62 -6.48
N SER A 42 0.94 5.94 -6.30
CA SER A 42 0.58 6.61 -5.06
C SER A 42 -0.92 6.48 -4.79
N GLU A 43 -1.74 6.66 -5.81
CA GLU A 43 -3.19 6.52 -5.65
C GLU A 43 -3.54 5.08 -5.29
N ALA A 44 -2.90 4.12 -5.92
CA ALA A 44 -3.15 2.71 -5.61
C ALA A 44 -2.79 2.39 -4.16
N TRP A 45 -1.67 2.92 -3.69
CA TRP A 45 -1.27 2.75 -2.29
C TRP A 45 -2.31 3.35 -1.34
N ASN A 46 -2.76 4.58 -1.63
CA ASN A 46 -3.76 5.23 -0.80
C ASN A 46 -5.07 4.45 -0.75
N ASN A 47 -5.53 3.99 -1.90
CA ASN A 47 -6.77 3.23 -1.96
C ASN A 47 -6.65 1.90 -1.26
N TRP A 48 -5.52 1.23 -1.41
CA TRP A 48 -5.29 -0.06 -0.78
C TRP A 48 -5.19 0.07 0.74
N THR A 49 -4.43 1.06 1.22
CA THR A 49 -4.30 1.26 2.66
C THR A 49 -5.62 1.72 3.28
N ASP A 50 -6.43 2.48 2.56
CA ASP A 50 -7.76 2.84 3.02
C ASP A 50 -8.60 1.59 3.22
N SER A 51 -8.51 0.66 2.29
CA SER A 51 -9.20 -0.61 2.39
C SER A 51 -8.72 -1.42 3.60
N LEU A 52 -7.40 -1.43 3.84
CA LEU A 52 -6.85 -2.10 5.02
C LEU A 52 -7.35 -1.47 6.30
N CYS A 53 -7.46 -0.16 6.32
CA CYS A 53 -7.96 0.54 7.49
C CYS A 53 -9.43 0.20 7.76
N LYS A 54 -10.23 0.15 6.70
CA LYS A 54 -11.64 -0.22 6.84
C LYS A 54 -11.81 -1.65 7.33
N ASP A 55 -10.92 -2.53 6.94
CA ASP A 55 -10.94 -3.92 7.37
C ASP A 55 -10.24 -4.14 8.70
N LYS A 56 -9.71 -3.07 9.28
CA LYS A 56 -9.00 -3.08 10.55
C LYS A 56 -7.71 -3.89 10.51
N ALA A 57 -7.15 -4.05 9.32
CA ALA A 57 -5.83 -4.64 9.16
C ALA A 57 -4.74 -3.66 9.56
N ILE A 58 -5.03 -2.38 9.51
CA ILE A 58 -4.15 -1.34 10.04
C ILE A 58 -5.00 -0.37 10.87
N SER A 59 -4.34 0.37 11.75
CA SER A 59 -5.03 1.33 12.59
C SER A 59 -5.18 2.68 11.88
N ASP A 60 -6.04 3.53 12.41
CA ASP A 60 -6.21 4.88 11.89
C ASP A 60 -4.89 5.64 11.95
N TRP A 61 -4.13 5.45 13.03
CA TRP A 61 -2.83 6.10 13.18
C TRP A 61 -1.88 5.67 12.06
N GLN A 62 -1.85 4.37 11.77
CA GLN A 62 -0.99 3.85 10.70
C GLN A 62 -1.40 4.43 9.35
N TYR A 63 -2.69 4.48 9.07
CA TYR A 63 -3.18 5.02 7.81
C TYR A 63 -2.78 6.48 7.64
N GLU A 64 -2.88 7.27 8.70
CA GLU A 64 -2.59 8.69 8.64
C GLU A 64 -1.10 9.01 8.63
N ASN A 65 -0.29 8.16 9.22
CA ASN A 65 1.12 8.46 9.44
C ASN A 65 2.11 7.69 8.57
N TRP A 66 1.66 6.66 7.91
CA TRP A 66 2.55 5.87 7.06
C TRP A 66 2.94 6.65 5.81
N SER A 67 4.22 6.53 5.44
CA SER A 67 4.69 7.03 4.16
C SER A 67 4.25 6.08 3.05
N HIS A 68 4.24 6.56 1.82
CA HIS A 68 3.99 5.69 0.68
C HIS A 68 5.10 4.65 0.58
N ALA A 69 4.81 3.54 -0.10
CA ALA A 69 5.84 2.55 -0.39
C ALA A 69 6.95 3.20 -1.21
N PRO A 70 8.20 2.77 -1.03
CA PRO A 70 9.30 3.34 -1.80
C PRO A 70 9.08 3.28 -3.31
N THR A 71 8.40 2.25 -3.79
CA THR A 71 8.10 2.12 -5.22
C THR A 71 7.10 3.15 -5.72
N CYS A 72 6.45 3.87 -4.81
CA CYS A 72 5.53 4.95 -5.18
C CYS A 72 6.22 6.30 -5.25
N GLU A 73 7.50 6.36 -4.92
CA GLU A 73 8.26 7.60 -4.98
C GLU A 73 9.12 7.57 -6.22
N GLY A 74 9.33 8.68 -6.80
CA GLY A 74 9.94 8.75 -8.11
C GLY A 74 11.45 8.72 -8.13
N CYS A 75 12.10 8.25 -7.13
CA CYS A 75 13.56 8.25 -7.10
C CYS A 75 14.19 7.01 -7.67
#